data_d5ebc3362d3b680e316ed86cdda044b3
#
_entry.id   d5ebc3362d3b680e316ed86cdda044b3
#
_cell.length_a   1.000
_cell.length_b   1.000
_cell.length_c   1.000
_cell.angle_alpha   90.00
_cell.angle_beta   90.00
_cell.angle_gamma   90.00
#
_symmetry.space_group_name_H-M   'P 1'
#
loop_
_entity.id
_entity.type
_entity.pdbx_description
1 polymer ?
#
loop_
_entity_poly.entity_id
_entity_poly.type
_entity_poly.pdbx_seq_one_letter_code
_entity_poly.pdbx_strand_id
1 'polypeptide(L)'
;MIIDDLLNREEVLSNYIKLNKSFRRTLVFRMGDSGGFFSEYNGMILAMLYCLTHQTRFILHSYKGNFAREKGWEDFFLPFCTIIQDKPDVYVHTYTNFRPFGLHGKIQMQDGVWKWQLKKRVLNVLARGYNLFYPRTYLTQDLWDQFFYSQPHYDIPELGINGNIVQACHRLAQMTWHFNGKTGEEIQVLEEGLKLPQRYVSCHIRGGDKFMETKLLTIDPYMERIKEQPYKDIFVLTDDYTVIDQL
;
A
#
# COMPACT_ATOMS: atom_id res chain seq x y z
N MET A 1 1.76 -14.36 -23.90
CA MET A 1 1.49 -14.13 -22.46
C MET A 1 1.44 -12.64 -22.09
N ILE A 2 2.36 -11.78 -22.55
CA ILE A 2 2.42 -10.37 -22.19
C ILE A 2 1.31 -9.51 -22.86
N ILE A 3 0.90 -9.81 -24.09
CA ILE A 3 -0.06 -8.99 -24.84
C ILE A 3 -1.50 -9.21 -24.35
N ASP A 4 -1.87 -10.45 -24.02
CA ASP A 4 -3.21 -10.77 -23.51
C ASP A 4 -3.44 -10.22 -22.10
N ASP A 5 -2.38 -10.20 -21.26
CA ASP A 5 -2.43 -9.59 -19.93
C ASP A 5 -2.58 -8.06 -19.99
N LEU A 6 -2.00 -7.39 -20.98
CA LEU A 6 -2.11 -5.93 -21.15
C LEU A 6 -3.52 -5.51 -21.59
N LEU A 7 -4.10 -6.20 -22.58
CA LEU A 7 -5.46 -5.93 -23.05
C LEU A 7 -6.50 -6.16 -21.94
N ASN A 8 -6.35 -7.24 -21.17
CA ASN A 8 -7.21 -7.51 -20.01
C ASN A 8 -7.05 -6.46 -18.90
N ARG A 9 -5.82 -5.93 -18.73
CA ARG A 9 -5.58 -4.85 -17.75
C ARG A 9 -6.31 -3.56 -18.11
N GLU A 10 -6.22 -3.11 -19.35
CA GLU A 10 -6.85 -1.86 -19.80
C GLU A 10 -8.37 -1.92 -19.66
N GLU A 11 -8.96 -3.06 -19.97
CA GLU A 11 -10.39 -3.30 -19.79
C GLU A 11 -10.77 -3.24 -18.30
N VAL A 12 -10.05 -3.96 -17.45
CA VAL A 12 -10.29 -3.97 -15.99
C VAL A 12 -10.10 -2.58 -15.40
N LEU A 13 -9.06 -1.86 -15.81
CA LEU A 13 -8.82 -0.48 -15.36
C LEU A 13 -9.94 0.45 -15.82
N SER A 14 -10.40 0.34 -17.07
CA SER A 14 -11.52 1.11 -17.59
C SER A 14 -12.81 0.85 -16.79
N ASN A 15 -13.09 -0.42 -16.51
CA ASN A 15 -14.25 -0.84 -15.72
C ASN A 15 -14.14 -0.33 -14.28
N TYR A 16 -12.96 -0.44 -13.66
CA TYR A 16 -12.70 0.13 -12.34
C TYR A 16 -12.95 1.63 -12.30
N ILE A 17 -12.42 2.38 -13.26
CA ILE A 17 -12.59 3.84 -13.32
C ILE A 17 -14.07 4.22 -13.45
N LYS A 18 -14.84 3.52 -14.30
CA LYS A 18 -16.28 3.74 -14.45
C LYS A 18 -17.02 3.46 -13.16
N LEU A 19 -16.78 2.30 -12.56
CA LEU A 19 -17.42 1.88 -11.32
C LEU A 19 -17.08 2.83 -10.17
N ASN A 20 -15.79 3.14 -10.00
CA ASN A 20 -15.31 4.04 -8.95
C ASN A 20 -15.93 5.45 -9.09
N LYS A 21 -16.06 5.98 -10.31
CA LYS A 21 -16.69 7.29 -10.56
C LYS A 21 -18.20 7.28 -10.32
N SER A 22 -18.88 6.16 -10.40
CA SER A 22 -20.33 6.06 -10.20
C SER A 22 -20.74 6.25 -8.73
N PHE A 23 -19.83 6.04 -7.81
CA PHE A 23 -20.12 6.13 -6.38
C PHE A 23 -20.21 7.58 -5.90
N ARG A 24 -21.21 7.85 -5.05
CA ARG A 24 -21.51 9.21 -4.55
C ARG A 24 -20.68 9.59 -3.30
N ARG A 25 -20.34 8.59 -2.46
CA ARG A 25 -19.48 8.79 -1.31
C ARG A 25 -18.04 8.78 -1.77
N THR A 26 -17.19 9.48 -1.06
CA THR A 26 -15.77 9.55 -1.42
C THR A 26 -14.91 9.22 -0.21
N LEU A 27 -13.89 8.40 -0.42
CA LEU A 27 -12.83 8.14 0.53
C LEU A 27 -11.52 8.60 -0.09
N VAL A 28 -10.83 9.49 0.61
CA VAL A 28 -9.48 9.93 0.25
C VAL A 28 -8.49 9.12 1.08
N PHE A 29 -7.73 8.26 0.42
CA PHE A 29 -6.68 7.48 1.06
C PHE A 29 -5.35 8.22 0.98
N ARG A 30 -4.76 8.51 2.14
CA ARG A 30 -3.42 9.08 2.24
C ARG A 30 -2.40 7.96 2.19
N MET A 31 -1.43 8.07 1.27
CA MET A 31 -0.30 7.17 1.14
C MET A 31 1.01 7.95 1.30
N GLY A 32 1.99 7.38 1.97
CA GLY A 32 3.30 7.98 2.14
C GLY A 32 3.40 8.88 3.39
N ASP A 33 2.77 8.50 4.50
CA ASP A 33 2.82 9.28 5.74
C ASP A 33 3.95 8.82 6.67
N SER A 34 3.92 7.57 7.12
CA SER A 34 4.89 7.10 8.14
C SER A 34 5.30 5.64 7.99
N GLY A 35 4.61 4.90 7.16
CA GLY A 35 4.87 3.47 6.93
C GLY A 35 5.89 3.20 5.83
N GLY A 36 6.42 1.98 5.78
CA GLY A 36 7.16 1.52 4.62
C GLY A 36 6.22 1.39 3.41
N PHE A 37 6.75 1.65 2.20
CA PHE A 37 5.95 1.67 0.97
C PHE A 37 5.02 0.47 0.80
N PHE A 38 5.52 -0.76 0.97
CA PHE A 38 4.68 -1.96 0.79
C PHE A 38 3.60 -2.13 1.87
N SER A 39 3.85 -1.67 3.09
CA SER A 39 2.83 -1.65 4.13
C SER A 39 1.68 -0.73 3.74
N GLU A 40 2.00 0.47 3.27
CA GLU A 40 1.00 1.44 2.84
C GLU A 40 0.33 1.04 1.51
N TYR A 41 1.07 0.42 0.59
CA TYR A 41 0.52 -0.14 -0.64
C TYR A 41 -0.53 -1.22 -0.34
N ASN A 42 -0.23 -2.15 0.56
CA ASN A 42 -1.20 -3.15 1.00
C ASN A 42 -2.44 -2.48 1.61
N GLY A 43 -2.25 -1.47 2.47
CA GLY A 43 -3.34 -0.66 3.00
C GLY A 43 -4.18 0.00 1.90
N MET A 44 -3.54 0.51 0.86
CA MET A 44 -4.20 1.08 -0.32
C MET A 44 -5.07 0.07 -1.06
N ILE A 45 -4.54 -1.11 -1.38
CA ILE A 45 -5.27 -2.18 -2.06
C ILE A 45 -6.52 -2.59 -1.27
N LEU A 46 -6.35 -2.72 0.02
CA LEU A 46 -7.45 -3.08 0.90
C LEU A 46 -8.48 -1.94 1.01
N ALA A 47 -8.04 -0.68 1.05
CA ALA A 47 -8.93 0.47 0.99
C ALA A 47 -9.74 0.53 -0.31
N MET A 48 -9.12 0.18 -1.43
CA MET A 48 -9.81 0.07 -2.72
C MET A 48 -10.88 -1.02 -2.69
N LEU A 49 -10.55 -2.21 -2.18
CA LEU A 49 -11.50 -3.31 -2.03
C LEU A 49 -12.67 -2.92 -1.13
N TYR A 50 -12.37 -2.26 -0.01
CA TYR A 50 -13.40 -1.71 0.88
C TYR A 50 -14.30 -0.70 0.14
N CYS A 51 -13.72 0.22 -0.62
CA CYS A 51 -14.47 1.22 -1.37
C CYS A 51 -15.42 0.59 -2.40
N LEU A 52 -14.98 -0.45 -3.09
CA LEU A 52 -15.78 -1.18 -4.04
C LEU A 52 -16.97 -1.86 -3.36
N THR A 53 -16.76 -2.54 -2.25
CA THR A 53 -17.82 -3.26 -1.51
C THR A 53 -18.84 -2.32 -0.84
N HIS A 54 -18.41 -1.10 -0.48
CA HIS A 54 -19.27 -0.12 0.20
C HIS A 54 -19.74 1.02 -0.71
N GLN A 55 -19.61 0.85 -2.03
CA GLN A 55 -20.04 1.83 -3.02
C GLN A 55 -19.52 3.25 -2.71
N THR A 56 -18.21 3.30 -2.37
CA THR A 56 -17.49 4.53 -2.03
C THR A 56 -16.41 4.78 -3.07
N ARG A 57 -16.35 5.98 -3.60
CA ARG A 57 -15.33 6.40 -4.56
C ARG A 57 -13.99 6.50 -3.88
N PHE A 58 -13.02 5.75 -4.37
CA PHE A 58 -11.63 5.83 -3.93
C PHE A 58 -10.89 6.97 -4.64
N ILE A 59 -10.18 7.78 -3.88
CA ILE A 59 -9.26 8.83 -4.37
C ILE A 59 -7.92 8.65 -3.64
N LEU A 60 -6.83 8.70 -4.39
CA LEU A 60 -5.49 8.61 -3.83
C LEU A 60 -4.90 9.99 -3.56
N HIS A 61 -4.33 10.19 -2.38
CA HIS A 61 -3.51 11.33 -2.03
C HIS A 61 -2.12 10.84 -1.62
N SER A 62 -1.15 10.98 -2.53
CA SER A 62 0.24 10.54 -2.32
C SER A 62 1.26 11.68 -2.50
N TYR A 63 0.78 12.89 -2.73
CA TYR A 63 1.61 14.06 -2.91
C TYR A 63 2.52 14.30 -1.70
N LYS A 64 3.83 14.46 -1.97
CA LYS A 64 4.86 14.59 -0.93
C LYS A 64 4.84 13.44 0.11
N GLY A 65 4.44 12.25 -0.29
CA GLY A 65 4.59 11.05 0.52
C GLY A 65 6.08 10.76 0.79
N ASN A 66 6.37 10.00 1.84
CA ASN A 66 7.75 9.67 2.24
C ASN A 66 8.56 8.94 1.16
N PHE A 67 7.90 8.30 0.20
CA PHE A 67 8.52 7.64 -0.96
C PHE A 67 8.57 8.53 -2.22
N ALA A 68 7.90 9.70 -2.20
CA ALA A 68 7.76 10.56 -3.36
C ALA A 68 9.07 11.30 -3.71
N ARG A 69 9.32 11.46 -5.01
CA ARG A 69 10.29 12.44 -5.52
C ARG A 69 9.65 13.83 -5.54
N GLU A 70 8.45 13.93 -6.14
CA GLU A 70 7.70 15.19 -6.28
C GLU A 70 6.18 14.97 -6.20
N LYS A 71 5.64 14.08 -7.03
CA LYS A 71 4.19 13.87 -7.25
C LYS A 71 3.60 12.74 -6.42
N GLY A 72 4.42 11.89 -5.81
CA GLY A 72 3.97 10.69 -5.11
C GLY A 72 3.85 9.49 -6.03
N TRP A 73 2.67 8.90 -6.13
CA TRP A 73 2.41 7.70 -6.93
C TRP A 73 2.89 7.84 -8.39
N GLU A 74 2.59 8.96 -9.02
CA GLU A 74 2.91 9.20 -10.43
C GLU A 74 4.40 9.42 -10.70
N ASP A 75 5.23 9.54 -9.66
CA ASP A 75 6.68 9.53 -9.82
C ASP A 75 7.19 8.17 -10.34
N PHE A 76 6.46 7.09 -10.04
CA PHE A 76 6.89 5.72 -10.31
C PHE A 76 5.88 4.89 -11.09
N PHE A 77 4.59 5.12 -10.90
CA PHE A 77 3.53 4.25 -11.40
C PHE A 77 2.56 4.97 -12.33
N LEU A 78 1.86 4.20 -13.15
CA LEU A 78 0.74 4.71 -13.94
C LEU A 78 -0.46 5.04 -13.04
N PRO A 79 -1.20 6.13 -13.32
CA PRO A 79 -2.40 6.44 -12.57
C PRO A 79 -3.51 5.41 -12.82
N PHE A 80 -4.28 5.07 -11.79
CA PHE A 80 -5.39 4.13 -11.83
C PHE A 80 -6.71 4.73 -11.31
N CYS A 81 -6.64 5.88 -10.65
CA CYS A 81 -7.79 6.61 -10.12
C CYS A 81 -7.54 8.12 -10.15
N THR A 82 -8.44 8.91 -9.59
CA THR A 82 -8.17 10.33 -9.32
C THR A 82 -7.09 10.45 -8.25
N ILE A 83 -6.02 11.18 -8.56
CA ILE A 83 -4.91 11.45 -7.64
C ILE A 83 -4.92 12.92 -7.28
N ILE A 84 -4.90 13.23 -5.99
CA ILE A 84 -4.79 14.60 -5.48
C ILE A 84 -3.30 14.94 -5.39
N GLN A 85 -2.89 15.99 -6.09
CA GLN A 85 -1.52 16.50 -6.12
C GLN A 85 -1.34 17.76 -5.29
N ASP A 86 -2.42 18.37 -4.84
CA ASP A 86 -2.36 19.57 -4.00
C ASP A 86 -2.23 19.19 -2.53
N LYS A 87 -1.62 20.10 -1.77
CA LYS A 87 -1.65 20.01 -0.32
C LYS A 87 -3.12 20.14 0.10
N PRO A 88 -3.74 19.10 0.63
CA PRO A 88 -5.11 19.25 1.08
C PRO A 88 -5.11 20.24 2.25
N ASP A 89 -5.99 21.22 2.20
CA ASP A 89 -6.19 22.20 3.28
C ASP A 89 -6.69 21.58 4.60
N VAL A 90 -6.74 20.26 4.65
CA VAL A 90 -7.39 19.55 5.73
C VAL A 90 -6.36 18.99 6.68
N TYR A 91 -6.07 19.70 7.72
CA TYR A 91 -5.31 19.25 8.90
C TYR A 91 -5.82 17.94 9.52
N VAL A 92 -6.99 17.54 9.12
CA VAL A 92 -7.65 16.31 9.56
C VAL A 92 -6.92 15.07 9.09
N HIS A 93 -6.16 15.14 8.01
CA HIS A 93 -5.48 14.01 7.41
C HIS A 93 -4.38 13.40 8.26
N THR A 94 -3.67 14.23 8.99
CA THR A 94 -2.43 13.79 9.63
C THR A 94 -2.62 13.01 10.92
N TYR A 95 -3.83 13.02 11.51
CA TYR A 95 -3.98 12.51 12.87
C TYR A 95 -5.33 11.89 13.20
N THR A 96 -6.25 11.88 12.26
CA THR A 96 -7.52 11.22 12.47
C THR A 96 -7.46 9.88 11.78
N ASN A 97 -7.28 8.83 12.54
CA ASN A 97 -7.85 7.54 12.19
C ASN A 97 -9.36 7.77 12.12
N PHE A 98 -9.78 8.52 11.12
CA PHE A 98 -11.19 8.68 10.86
C PHE A 98 -11.66 7.35 10.33
N ARG A 99 -12.22 6.57 11.23
CA ARG A 99 -12.86 5.31 10.95
C ARG A 99 -14.33 5.63 10.70
N PRO A 100 -14.78 5.69 9.46
CA PRO A 100 -16.19 5.92 9.17
C PRO A 100 -17.08 4.79 9.72
N PHE A 101 -16.47 3.72 10.26
CA PHE A 101 -17.12 2.43 10.54
C PHE A 101 -16.99 1.94 11.97
N GLY A 102 -16.60 2.80 12.89
CA GLY A 102 -16.56 2.46 14.31
C GLY A 102 -15.17 2.39 14.90
N LEU A 103 -15.10 2.78 16.15
CA LEU A 103 -13.93 2.71 17.00
C LEU A 103 -13.73 1.27 17.50
N HIS A 104 -12.98 0.47 16.77
CA HIS A 104 -12.49 -0.80 17.30
C HIS A 104 -10.98 -0.88 17.12
N GLY A 105 -10.26 -0.71 18.21
CA GLY A 105 -8.84 -0.92 18.31
C GLY A 105 -8.34 -0.37 19.64
N LYS A 106 -7.90 -1.26 20.51
CA LYS A 106 -7.09 -0.87 21.65
C LYS A 106 -5.73 -0.41 21.11
N ILE A 107 -5.51 0.90 21.12
CA ILE A 107 -4.18 1.42 20.81
C ILE A 107 -3.35 1.17 22.06
N GLN A 108 -2.32 0.33 21.94
CA GLN A 108 -1.29 0.22 22.97
C GLN A 108 -0.49 1.51 22.99
N MET A 109 -0.27 2.06 24.18
CA MET A 109 0.25 3.39 24.37
C MET A 109 1.62 3.30 25.04
N GLN A 110 2.61 3.98 24.44
CA GLN A 110 3.85 4.35 25.09
C GLN A 110 3.72 5.71 25.76
N ASP A 111 4.66 6.05 26.65
CA ASP A 111 4.62 7.21 27.55
C ASP A 111 4.27 8.55 26.85
N GLY A 112 3.33 9.31 27.46
CA GLY A 112 2.81 10.56 26.90
C GLY A 112 1.32 10.54 26.54
N VAL A 113 0.67 9.51 26.98
CA VAL A 113 -0.71 9.05 26.73
C VAL A 113 -1.75 10.16 26.72
N TRP A 114 -1.77 11.04 27.72
CA TRP A 114 -2.85 12.00 27.87
C TRP A 114 -2.82 13.14 26.84
N LYS A 115 -1.63 13.63 26.48
CA LYS A 115 -1.47 14.67 25.44
C LYS A 115 -1.92 14.15 24.07
N TRP A 116 -1.55 12.92 23.77
CA TRP A 116 -1.95 12.28 22.54
C TRP A 116 -3.46 11.99 22.50
N GLN A 117 -4.06 11.53 23.61
CA GLN A 117 -5.51 11.34 23.72
C GLN A 117 -6.28 12.66 23.58
N LEU A 118 -5.79 13.73 24.19
CA LEU A 118 -6.39 15.04 24.05
C LEU A 118 -6.33 15.53 22.60
N LYS A 119 -5.17 15.40 21.97
CA LYS A 119 -4.98 15.72 20.55
C LYS A 119 -5.93 14.92 19.67
N LYS A 120 -6.03 13.60 19.90
CA LYS A 120 -6.95 12.71 19.17
C LYS A 120 -8.42 13.12 19.35
N ARG A 121 -8.84 13.51 20.56
CA ARG A 121 -10.20 13.99 20.81
C ARG A 121 -10.49 15.28 20.04
N VAL A 122 -9.57 16.25 20.09
CA VAL A 122 -9.71 17.52 19.35
C VAL A 122 -9.81 17.25 17.86
N LEU A 123 -8.95 16.41 17.33
CA LEU A 123 -8.96 16.04 15.89
C LEU A 123 -10.23 15.29 15.50
N ASN A 124 -10.75 14.42 16.36
CA ASN A 124 -12.03 13.75 16.12
C ASN A 124 -13.22 14.74 16.09
N VAL A 125 -13.18 15.77 16.93
CA VAL A 125 -14.21 16.84 16.89
C VAL A 125 -14.09 17.62 15.58
N LEU A 126 -12.87 17.98 15.18
CA LEU A 126 -12.63 18.68 13.91
C LEU A 126 -13.04 17.82 12.70
N ALA A 127 -12.76 16.51 12.72
CA ALA A 127 -13.19 15.58 11.69
C ALA A 127 -14.71 15.47 11.61
N ARG A 128 -15.40 15.44 12.77
CA ARG A 128 -16.87 15.48 12.81
C ARG A 128 -17.41 16.78 12.22
N GLY A 129 -16.81 17.91 12.58
CA GLY A 129 -17.14 19.21 11.98
C GLY A 129 -16.95 19.23 10.47
N TYR A 130 -15.81 18.73 9.99
CA TYR A 130 -15.55 18.59 8.56
C TYR A 130 -16.62 17.74 7.87
N ASN A 131 -17.01 16.63 8.45
CA ASN A 131 -18.04 15.75 7.89
C ASN A 131 -19.45 16.34 7.88
N LEU A 132 -19.74 17.32 8.73
CA LEU A 132 -20.99 18.06 8.64
C LEU A 132 -21.03 18.93 7.38
N PHE A 133 -19.89 19.53 7.00
CA PHE A 133 -19.78 20.33 5.76
C PHE A 133 -19.60 19.44 4.52
N TYR A 134 -18.94 18.29 4.65
CA TYR A 134 -18.65 17.36 3.57
C TYR A 134 -19.14 15.94 3.89
N PRO A 135 -20.45 15.73 4.05
CA PRO A 135 -21.02 14.48 4.60
C PRO A 135 -20.79 13.24 3.74
N ARG A 136 -20.24 13.42 2.54
CA ARG A 136 -19.98 12.34 1.58
C ARG A 136 -18.51 12.05 1.34
N THR A 137 -17.63 12.78 2.02
CA THR A 137 -16.17 12.61 1.87
C THR A 137 -15.59 12.08 3.16
N TYR A 138 -14.87 11.00 3.10
CA TYR A 138 -14.16 10.39 4.19
C TYR A 138 -12.67 10.48 3.94
N LEU A 139 -11.92 10.73 5.01
CA LEU A 139 -10.47 10.82 5.00
C LEU A 139 -9.93 9.73 5.90
N THR A 140 -8.96 8.96 5.40
CA THR A 140 -8.34 7.92 6.21
C THR A 140 -6.89 7.71 5.85
N GLN A 141 -6.08 7.36 6.83
CA GLN A 141 -4.71 6.93 6.66
C GLN A 141 -4.54 5.46 6.95
N ASP A 142 -5.37 4.93 7.83
CA ASP A 142 -5.21 3.59 8.35
C ASP A 142 -6.55 2.85 8.32
N LEU A 143 -6.60 1.84 7.46
CA LEU A 143 -7.73 0.93 7.35
C LEU A 143 -7.39 -0.47 7.88
N TRP A 144 -6.21 -0.67 8.49
CA TRP A 144 -5.76 -1.98 8.95
C TRP A 144 -6.80 -2.72 9.77
N ASP A 145 -7.43 -2.02 10.69
CA ASP A 145 -8.45 -2.64 11.55
C ASP A 145 -9.71 -3.06 10.78
N GLN A 146 -9.90 -2.52 9.57
CA GLN A 146 -11.04 -2.87 8.73
C GLN A 146 -10.87 -4.24 8.06
N PHE A 147 -9.63 -4.71 7.94
CA PHE A 147 -9.31 -5.95 7.23
C PHE A 147 -9.50 -7.19 8.07
N PHE A 148 -9.44 -7.06 9.37
CA PHE A 148 -9.82 -8.16 10.28
C PHE A 148 -11.31 -8.51 10.17
N TYR A 149 -12.10 -7.63 9.55
CA TYR A 149 -13.52 -7.82 9.26
C TYR A 149 -13.78 -8.08 7.77
N SER A 150 -12.80 -8.67 7.08
CA SER A 150 -12.95 -9.02 5.69
C SER A 150 -14.15 -9.96 5.49
N GLN A 151 -14.83 -9.74 4.39
CA GLN A 151 -15.88 -10.67 3.98
C GLN A 151 -15.26 -12.00 3.58
N PRO A 152 -15.93 -13.13 3.79
CA PRO A 152 -15.42 -14.43 3.38
C PRO A 152 -15.32 -14.56 1.86
N HIS A 153 -16.11 -13.79 1.12
CA HIS A 153 -16.18 -13.81 -0.34
C HIS A 153 -16.47 -12.42 -0.91
N TYR A 154 -15.82 -12.09 -2.00
CA TYR A 154 -15.98 -10.86 -2.77
C TYR A 154 -16.47 -11.22 -4.18
N ASP A 155 -17.52 -10.56 -4.62
CA ASP A 155 -18.08 -10.70 -5.95
C ASP A 155 -18.24 -9.30 -6.58
N ILE A 156 -17.36 -9.00 -7.55
CA ILE A 156 -17.33 -7.73 -8.30
C ILE A 156 -17.11 -8.09 -9.77
N PRO A 157 -18.17 -8.47 -10.47
CA PRO A 157 -18.09 -9.01 -11.84
C PRO A 157 -17.40 -8.07 -12.83
N GLU A 158 -17.61 -6.75 -12.68
CA GLU A 158 -17.02 -5.72 -13.56
C GLU A 158 -15.48 -5.78 -13.57
N LEU A 159 -14.89 -6.33 -12.52
CA LEU A 159 -13.43 -6.45 -12.37
C LEU A 159 -12.96 -7.91 -12.49
N GLY A 160 -13.87 -8.84 -12.73
CA GLY A 160 -13.56 -10.27 -12.72
C GLY A 160 -13.15 -10.78 -11.34
N ILE A 161 -13.63 -10.14 -10.26
CA ILE A 161 -13.38 -10.57 -8.89
C ILE A 161 -14.53 -11.47 -8.45
N ASN A 162 -14.20 -12.73 -8.17
CA ASN A 162 -15.11 -13.72 -7.57
C ASN A 162 -14.30 -14.67 -6.71
N GLY A 163 -14.15 -14.35 -5.41
CA GLY A 163 -13.29 -15.15 -4.54
C GLY A 163 -13.03 -14.54 -3.17
N ASN A 164 -12.05 -15.08 -2.49
CA ASN A 164 -11.65 -14.61 -1.18
C ASN A 164 -10.83 -13.30 -1.26
N ILE A 165 -10.47 -12.76 -0.09
CA ILE A 165 -9.71 -11.50 0.01
C ILE A 165 -8.38 -11.54 -0.74
N VAL A 166 -7.68 -12.66 -0.76
CA VAL A 166 -6.37 -12.80 -1.43
C VAL A 166 -6.55 -12.67 -2.95
N GLN A 167 -7.56 -13.35 -3.50
CA GLN A 167 -7.89 -13.28 -4.92
C GLN A 167 -8.34 -11.87 -5.33
N ALA A 168 -9.18 -11.23 -4.51
CA ALA A 168 -9.64 -9.87 -4.75
C ALA A 168 -8.47 -8.86 -4.71
N CYS A 169 -7.62 -8.93 -3.70
CA CYS A 169 -6.43 -8.08 -3.59
C CYS A 169 -5.44 -8.33 -4.72
N HIS A 170 -5.22 -9.59 -5.11
CA HIS A 170 -4.37 -9.94 -6.24
C HIS A 170 -4.84 -9.26 -7.53
N ARG A 171 -6.15 -9.30 -7.81
CA ARG A 171 -6.74 -8.64 -8.99
C ARG A 171 -6.52 -7.12 -8.97
N LEU A 172 -6.72 -6.48 -7.84
CA LEU A 172 -6.47 -5.04 -7.68
C LEU A 172 -4.98 -4.71 -7.81
N ALA A 173 -4.11 -5.55 -7.25
CA ALA A 173 -2.66 -5.39 -7.39
C ALA A 173 -2.22 -5.52 -8.85
N GLN A 174 -2.72 -6.52 -9.59
CA GLN A 174 -2.46 -6.65 -11.02
C GLN A 174 -2.88 -5.40 -11.82
N MET A 175 -3.97 -4.74 -11.42
CA MET A 175 -4.44 -3.53 -12.08
C MET A 175 -3.57 -2.30 -11.76
N THR A 176 -3.07 -2.18 -10.53
CA THR A 176 -2.41 -0.96 -10.03
C THR A 176 -0.89 -1.01 -10.12
N TRP A 177 -0.26 -2.19 -10.06
CA TRP A 177 1.19 -2.36 -10.06
C TRP A 177 1.77 -2.27 -11.47
N HIS A 178 1.82 -1.06 -12.01
CA HIS A 178 2.42 -0.81 -13.31
C HIS A 178 3.28 0.44 -13.27
N PHE A 179 4.55 0.27 -13.57
CA PHE A 179 5.49 1.38 -13.63
C PHE A 179 5.17 2.31 -14.80
N ASN A 180 5.43 3.60 -14.63
CA ASN A 180 5.46 4.54 -15.74
C ASN A 180 6.72 4.28 -16.61
N GLY A 181 6.75 4.86 -17.83
CA GLY A 181 7.83 4.61 -18.78
C GLY A 181 9.22 4.90 -18.20
N LYS A 182 9.37 6.05 -17.51
CA LYS A 182 10.65 6.45 -16.89
C LYS A 182 11.13 5.43 -15.86
N THR A 183 10.25 4.99 -14.98
CA THR A 183 10.60 4.00 -13.95
C THR A 183 10.91 2.65 -14.58
N GLY A 184 10.17 2.26 -15.62
CA GLY A 184 10.46 1.03 -16.38
C GLY A 184 11.87 1.05 -16.99
N GLU A 185 12.26 2.15 -17.62
CA GLU A 185 13.61 2.34 -18.16
C GLU A 185 14.69 2.33 -17.06
N GLU A 186 14.46 3.02 -15.94
CA GLU A 186 15.37 3.02 -14.78
C GLU A 186 15.57 1.59 -14.23
N ILE A 187 14.52 0.79 -14.13
CA ILE A 187 14.58 -0.61 -13.67
C ILE A 187 15.35 -1.45 -14.67
N GLN A 188 15.08 -1.32 -15.96
CA GLN A 188 15.78 -2.08 -16.99
C GLN A 188 17.30 -1.82 -16.95
N VAL A 189 17.72 -0.57 -16.82
CA VAL A 189 19.15 -0.21 -16.68
C VAL A 189 19.75 -0.85 -15.43
N LEU A 190 19.03 -0.86 -14.31
CA LEU A 190 19.50 -1.53 -13.10
C LEU A 190 19.60 -3.05 -13.26
N GLU A 191 18.63 -3.69 -13.89
CA GLU A 191 18.65 -5.13 -14.16
C GLU A 191 19.82 -5.52 -15.06
N GLU A 192 20.05 -4.76 -16.13
CA GLU A 192 21.21 -4.95 -17.01
C GLU A 192 22.56 -4.75 -16.27
N GLY A 193 22.60 -3.77 -15.36
CA GLY A 193 23.80 -3.50 -14.54
C GLY A 193 24.11 -4.61 -13.53
N LEU A 194 23.11 -5.28 -13.00
CA LEU A 194 23.27 -6.39 -12.05
C LEU A 194 23.85 -7.65 -12.69
N LYS A 195 23.73 -7.81 -14.01
CA LYS A 195 24.23 -8.99 -14.76
C LYS A 195 23.85 -10.31 -14.12
N LEU A 196 22.63 -10.39 -13.57
CA LEU A 196 22.14 -11.60 -12.92
C LEU A 196 22.07 -12.75 -13.92
N PRO A 197 22.49 -13.97 -13.55
CA PRO A 197 22.30 -15.14 -14.38
C PRO A 197 20.82 -15.46 -14.51
N GLN A 198 20.45 -16.27 -15.51
CA GLN A 198 19.06 -16.66 -15.75
C GLN A 198 18.41 -17.36 -14.54
N ARG A 199 19.21 -18.00 -13.69
CA ARG A 199 18.77 -18.70 -12.48
C ARG A 199 19.70 -18.39 -11.34
N TYR A 200 19.14 -17.92 -10.24
CA TYR A 200 19.84 -17.57 -9.01
C TYR A 200 18.95 -17.78 -7.79
N VAL A 201 19.52 -17.79 -6.62
CA VAL A 201 18.78 -17.74 -5.35
C VAL A 201 18.60 -16.27 -4.97
N SER A 202 17.37 -15.85 -4.71
CA SER A 202 17.09 -14.53 -4.11
C SER A 202 16.91 -14.66 -2.61
N CYS A 203 17.64 -13.88 -1.85
CA CYS A 203 17.58 -13.84 -0.40
C CYS A 203 17.30 -12.41 0.08
N HIS A 204 16.23 -12.24 0.87
CA HIS A 204 15.91 -10.97 1.48
C HIS A 204 16.20 -11.04 2.99
N ILE A 205 17.24 -10.34 3.41
CA ILE A 205 17.67 -10.27 4.82
C ILE A 205 17.36 -8.87 5.32
N ARG A 206 16.45 -8.78 6.27
CA ARG A 206 16.06 -7.51 6.87
C ARG A 206 16.61 -7.40 8.28
N GLY A 207 17.53 -6.46 8.49
CA GLY A 207 18.16 -6.15 9.78
C GLY A 207 17.63 -4.84 10.36
N GLY A 208 17.96 -3.75 9.77
CA GLY A 208 17.54 -2.36 10.03
C GLY A 208 16.82 -2.11 11.36
N ASP A 209 15.63 -1.55 11.25
CA ASP A 209 14.75 -1.23 12.39
C ASP A 209 13.88 -2.40 12.89
N LYS A 210 13.95 -3.56 12.25
CA LYS A 210 13.10 -4.72 12.57
C LYS A 210 13.34 -5.31 13.96
N PHE A 211 14.47 -5.04 14.59
CA PHE A 211 14.70 -5.44 15.99
C PHE A 211 13.66 -4.84 16.96
N MET A 212 12.99 -3.76 16.57
CA MET A 212 11.91 -3.14 17.35
C MET A 212 10.61 -3.97 17.33
N GLU A 213 10.42 -4.80 16.31
CA GLU A 213 9.19 -5.56 16.09
C GLU A 213 9.36 -7.06 16.39
N THR A 214 10.55 -7.60 16.11
CA THR A 214 10.81 -9.04 16.24
C THR A 214 12.28 -9.30 16.51
N LYS A 215 12.57 -10.52 17.04
CA LYS A 215 13.96 -11.00 17.17
C LYS A 215 14.54 -11.21 15.76
N LEU A 216 15.65 -10.55 15.47
CA LEU A 216 16.36 -10.76 14.21
C LEU A 216 16.95 -12.17 14.18
N LEU A 217 16.91 -12.78 13.00
CA LEU A 217 17.62 -14.01 12.73
C LEU A 217 19.09 -13.71 12.43
N THR A 218 19.98 -14.59 12.86
CA THR A 218 21.38 -14.60 12.41
C THR A 218 21.45 -15.00 10.94
N ILE A 219 22.62 -14.89 10.34
CA ILE A 219 22.81 -15.28 8.93
C ILE A 219 22.68 -16.80 8.71
N ASP A 220 22.99 -17.61 9.73
CA ASP A 220 23.10 -19.08 9.61
C ASP A 220 21.83 -19.74 9.02
N PRO A 221 20.59 -19.45 9.51
CA PRO A 221 19.39 -20.04 8.93
C PRO A 221 19.20 -19.71 7.44
N TYR A 222 19.64 -18.54 6.99
CA TYR A 222 19.59 -18.18 5.57
C TYR A 222 20.61 -19.00 4.77
N MET A 223 21.82 -19.12 5.28
CA MET A 223 22.89 -19.89 4.63
C MET A 223 22.56 -21.39 4.55
N GLU A 224 21.94 -21.96 5.57
CA GLU A 224 21.45 -23.34 5.53
C GLU A 224 20.47 -23.54 4.37
N ARG A 225 19.48 -22.66 4.25
CA ARG A 225 18.47 -22.72 3.17
C ARG A 225 19.07 -22.47 1.78
N ILE A 226 20.04 -21.56 1.68
CA ILE A 226 20.73 -21.28 0.41
C ILE A 226 21.51 -22.51 -0.05
N LYS A 227 22.23 -23.20 0.84
CA LYS A 227 23.01 -24.40 0.55
C LYS A 227 22.15 -25.57 0.03
N GLU A 228 20.87 -25.60 0.39
CA GLU A 228 19.92 -26.60 -0.12
C GLU A 228 19.52 -26.35 -1.59
N GLN A 229 19.83 -25.16 -2.14
CA GLN A 229 19.43 -24.79 -3.50
C GLN A 229 20.46 -25.24 -4.52
N PRO A 230 20.03 -25.59 -5.75
CA PRO A 230 20.93 -26.07 -6.82
C PRO A 230 21.70 -24.94 -7.51
N TYR A 231 21.49 -23.67 -7.13
CA TYR A 231 22.07 -22.51 -7.78
C TYR A 231 23.24 -21.95 -6.95
N LYS A 232 24.30 -21.51 -7.64
CA LYS A 232 25.52 -20.97 -7.00
C LYS A 232 25.45 -19.46 -6.81
N ASP A 233 24.72 -18.78 -7.71
CA ASP A 233 24.61 -17.33 -7.69
C ASP A 233 23.51 -16.91 -6.70
N ILE A 234 23.82 -15.94 -5.85
CA ILE A 234 22.92 -15.47 -4.81
C ILE A 234 22.72 -13.97 -5.01
N PHE A 235 21.46 -13.55 -5.15
CA PHE A 235 21.08 -12.15 -5.13
C PHE A 235 20.55 -11.78 -3.75
N VAL A 236 21.26 -10.90 -3.05
CA VAL A 236 20.92 -10.49 -1.68
C VAL A 236 20.31 -9.10 -1.69
N LEU A 237 19.11 -9.00 -1.12
CA LEU A 237 18.47 -7.74 -0.77
C LEU A 237 18.58 -7.55 0.74
N THR A 238 19.15 -6.44 1.18
CA THR A 238 19.28 -6.12 2.60
C THR A 238 19.23 -4.63 2.85
N ASP A 239 18.70 -4.25 4.01
CA ASP A 239 18.76 -2.91 4.58
C ASP A 239 19.91 -2.76 5.60
N ASP A 240 20.67 -3.84 5.84
CA ASP A 240 21.84 -3.88 6.71
C ASP A 240 23.04 -4.47 5.95
N TYR A 241 23.90 -3.62 5.45
CA TYR A 241 25.06 -4.03 4.65
C TYR A 241 26.12 -4.82 5.44
N THR A 242 26.11 -4.78 6.78
CA THR A 242 27.01 -5.60 7.59
C THR A 242 26.76 -7.10 7.43
N VAL A 243 25.58 -7.48 6.95
CA VAL A 243 25.24 -8.86 6.60
C VAL A 243 26.05 -9.38 5.42
N ILE A 244 26.43 -8.51 4.49
CA ILE A 244 27.19 -8.90 3.29
C ILE A 244 28.58 -9.42 3.67
N ASP A 245 29.19 -8.87 4.71
CA ASP A 245 30.52 -9.31 5.20
C ASP A 245 30.48 -10.69 5.87
N GLN A 246 29.29 -11.22 6.15
CA GLN A 246 29.05 -12.52 6.78
C GLN A 246 28.67 -13.62 5.78
N LEU A 247 28.40 -13.25 4.51
CA LEU A 247 28.05 -14.16 3.41
C LEU A 247 29.31 -14.69 2.72
#